data_fd4399ea89f004e4d7929d5c4d6aea62
#
_entry.id   fd4399ea89f004e4d7929d5c4d6aea62
#
_cell.length_a   1.000
_cell.length_b   1.000
_cell.length_c   1.000
_cell.angle_alpha   90.00
_cell.angle_beta   90.00
_cell.angle_gamma   90.00
#
_symmetry.space_group_name_H-M   'P 1'
#
loop_
_entity.id
_entity.type
_entity.pdbx_description
1 polymer ?
#
loop_
_entity_poly.entity_id
_entity_poly.type
_entity_poly.pdbx_seq_one_letter_code
_entity_poly.pdbx_strand_id
1 'polypeptide(L)'
;MKNTDEKISYLDLFFCPKQNLYTYLEIYKQYSPNEKAFTNLILYFIANVIAVSKESQLLVYQSGLFGEIASSINLSQDPIEDIDVKIFFLSQLSVSSIYENDIMFSLQLQKIYFDIILLREELLLRDEHRDITYILNNSLWGLANVSFCENDTFINNFIKFDIISYIINSNSKSQVVLNPSLKIIGNLLSNKEEFVNKIISPELFHYLIENICYKNNDISIKSIGLWAMSNIFSDENQQKYIFQYNLPDILNDLFELNFPPDSEIDKEIAFQIGKYIEISNDEAVVVLIKKYDICSLQKKMLEKYSYNLKNMCHIYKCHLIMTSLIGIVSKNGEGGKLAVEIFNKNGMTDLIERVILQCSNPIDNEYMKKKVEEIEKMGEIILDEYLSSDTRTISNDDNEDI
;
A
#
# COMPACT_ATOMS: atom_id res chain seq x y z
N MET A 1 -58.12 -15.87 -8.96
CA MET A 1 -56.80 -15.95 -9.57
C MET A 1 -56.27 -14.54 -9.68
N LYS A 2 -55.41 -14.14 -8.76
CA LYS A 2 -54.71 -12.84 -8.81
C LYS A 2 -53.32 -13.10 -9.41
N ASN A 3 -53.13 -12.63 -10.66
CA ASN A 3 -51.80 -12.49 -11.23
C ASN A 3 -51.12 -11.33 -10.51
N THR A 4 -50.26 -11.65 -9.59
CA THR A 4 -49.25 -10.73 -9.13
C THR A 4 -48.04 -10.96 -10.01
N ASP A 5 -47.97 -10.24 -11.13
CA ASP A 5 -46.71 -10.01 -11.84
C ASP A 5 -45.83 -9.20 -10.91
N GLU A 6 -45.05 -9.90 -10.09
CA GLU A 6 -43.91 -9.29 -9.41
C GLU A 6 -42.93 -8.82 -10.50
N LYS A 7 -43.01 -7.56 -10.85
CA LYS A 7 -41.95 -6.89 -11.56
C LYS A 7 -40.72 -6.92 -10.63
N ILE A 8 -39.91 -7.96 -10.79
CA ILE A 8 -38.56 -7.97 -10.20
C ILE A 8 -37.89 -6.71 -10.73
N SER A 9 -37.63 -5.76 -9.87
CA SER A 9 -36.92 -4.54 -10.23
C SER A 9 -35.53 -4.95 -10.73
N TYR A 10 -35.07 -4.35 -11.82
CA TYR A 10 -33.70 -4.56 -12.27
C TYR A 10 -32.67 -4.29 -11.16
N LEU A 11 -33.00 -3.45 -10.19
CA LEU A 11 -32.23 -3.19 -8.98
C LEU A 11 -32.19 -4.41 -8.04
N ASP A 12 -33.27 -5.20 -7.91
CA ASP A 12 -33.27 -6.41 -7.09
C ASP A 12 -32.40 -7.51 -7.69
N LEU A 13 -32.24 -7.54 -9.02
CA LEU A 13 -31.27 -8.39 -9.71
C LEU A 13 -29.84 -8.02 -9.35
N PHE A 14 -29.55 -6.75 -9.07
CA PHE A 14 -28.23 -6.30 -8.62
C PHE A 14 -28.00 -6.49 -7.11
N PHE A 15 -29.05 -6.48 -6.28
CA PHE A 15 -28.94 -6.47 -4.82
C PHE A 15 -29.15 -7.82 -4.12
N CYS A 16 -29.48 -8.90 -4.85
CA CYS A 16 -29.50 -10.28 -4.31
C CYS A 16 -28.42 -11.16 -4.98
N PRO A 17 -27.14 -10.99 -4.62
CA PRO A 17 -26.01 -11.58 -5.37
C PRO A 17 -26.06 -13.11 -5.43
N LYS A 18 -26.43 -13.80 -4.34
CA LYS A 18 -26.35 -15.26 -4.24
C LYS A 18 -27.31 -16.01 -5.19
N GLN A 19 -28.60 -15.67 -5.19
CA GLN A 19 -29.59 -16.38 -6.01
C GLN A 19 -29.33 -16.15 -7.50
N ASN A 20 -28.96 -14.94 -7.86
CA ASN A 20 -28.67 -14.58 -9.24
C ASN A 20 -27.35 -15.19 -9.74
N LEU A 21 -26.35 -15.35 -8.88
CA LEU A 21 -25.08 -15.95 -9.27
C LEU A 21 -25.26 -17.40 -9.75
N TYR A 22 -26.05 -18.23 -9.05
CA TYR A 22 -26.36 -19.59 -9.52
C TYR A 22 -27.02 -19.59 -10.90
N THR A 23 -27.98 -18.70 -11.11
CA THR A 23 -28.62 -18.54 -12.41
C THR A 23 -27.64 -18.15 -13.50
N TYR A 24 -26.73 -17.21 -13.24
CA TYR A 24 -25.69 -16.81 -14.19
C TYR A 24 -24.70 -17.94 -14.49
N LEU A 25 -24.32 -18.72 -13.49
CA LEU A 25 -23.46 -19.89 -13.68
C LEU A 25 -24.12 -20.96 -14.55
N GLU A 26 -25.42 -21.21 -14.34
CA GLU A 26 -26.20 -22.14 -15.16
C GLU A 26 -26.34 -21.63 -16.60
N ILE A 27 -26.69 -20.36 -16.79
CA ILE A 27 -26.80 -19.74 -18.10
C ILE A 27 -25.45 -19.81 -18.82
N TYR A 28 -24.34 -19.46 -18.14
CA TYR A 28 -23.01 -19.57 -18.73
C TYR A 28 -22.74 -20.98 -19.24
N LYS A 29 -22.93 -22.00 -18.41
CA LYS A 29 -22.72 -23.41 -18.80
C LYS A 29 -23.60 -23.85 -19.97
N GLN A 30 -24.83 -23.34 -20.05
CA GLN A 30 -25.78 -23.70 -21.12
C GLN A 30 -25.40 -23.09 -22.47
N TYR A 31 -24.92 -21.85 -22.50
CA TYR A 31 -24.72 -21.10 -23.74
C TYR A 31 -23.23 -20.94 -24.15
N SER A 32 -22.28 -21.24 -23.25
CA SER A 32 -20.85 -21.07 -23.47
C SER A 32 -20.31 -21.63 -24.81
N PRO A 33 -20.78 -22.78 -25.34
CA PRO A 33 -20.25 -23.32 -26.58
C PRO A 33 -20.66 -22.57 -27.85
N ASN A 34 -21.82 -21.89 -27.84
CA ASN A 34 -22.51 -21.48 -29.06
C ASN A 34 -22.66 -19.98 -29.27
N GLU A 35 -22.61 -19.17 -28.19
CA GLU A 35 -22.92 -17.73 -28.24
C GLU A 35 -21.87 -16.91 -27.50
N LYS A 36 -20.67 -16.76 -28.07
CA LYS A 36 -19.51 -16.09 -27.42
C LYS A 36 -19.81 -14.71 -26.88
N ALA A 37 -20.50 -13.85 -27.64
CA ALA A 37 -20.79 -12.46 -27.20
C ALA A 37 -21.70 -12.47 -25.95
N PHE A 38 -22.67 -13.37 -25.89
CA PHE A 38 -23.57 -13.50 -24.76
C PHE A 38 -22.86 -14.09 -23.54
N THR A 39 -22.04 -15.13 -23.74
CA THR A 39 -21.25 -15.72 -22.64
C THR A 39 -20.22 -14.77 -22.08
N ASN A 40 -19.57 -13.94 -22.89
CA ASN A 40 -18.69 -12.87 -22.43
C ASN A 40 -19.44 -11.86 -21.56
N LEU A 41 -20.66 -11.47 -21.93
CA LEU A 41 -21.49 -10.58 -21.10
C LEU A 41 -21.81 -11.23 -19.75
N ILE A 42 -22.22 -12.51 -19.72
CA ILE A 42 -22.49 -13.23 -18.48
C ILE A 42 -21.24 -13.33 -17.61
N LEU A 43 -20.10 -13.64 -18.21
CA LEU A 43 -18.82 -13.73 -17.48
C LEU A 43 -18.44 -12.38 -16.86
N TYR A 44 -18.66 -11.28 -17.58
CA TYR A 44 -18.46 -9.92 -17.08
C TYR A 44 -19.38 -9.60 -15.88
N PHE A 45 -20.65 -10.02 -15.93
CA PHE A 45 -21.58 -9.91 -14.79
C PHE A 45 -21.10 -10.70 -13.59
N ILE A 46 -20.69 -11.96 -13.77
CA ILE A 46 -20.16 -12.80 -12.71
C ILE A 46 -18.93 -12.13 -12.07
N ALA A 47 -18.02 -11.60 -12.91
CA ALA A 47 -16.83 -10.89 -12.45
C ALA A 47 -17.18 -9.71 -11.54
N ASN A 48 -18.14 -8.88 -11.90
CA ASN A 48 -18.59 -7.75 -11.07
C ASN A 48 -19.24 -8.20 -9.76
N VAL A 49 -19.99 -9.31 -9.75
CA VAL A 49 -20.59 -9.85 -8.53
C VAL A 49 -19.52 -10.37 -7.57
N ILE A 50 -18.52 -11.09 -8.06
CA ILE A 50 -17.43 -11.62 -7.22
C ILE A 50 -16.50 -10.52 -6.71
N ALA A 51 -16.38 -9.40 -7.42
CA ALA A 51 -15.57 -8.25 -6.99
C ALA A 51 -16.00 -7.68 -5.63
N VAL A 52 -17.28 -7.78 -5.28
CA VAL A 52 -17.87 -7.15 -4.08
C VAL A 52 -18.24 -8.13 -2.96
N SER A 53 -18.11 -9.46 -3.18
CA SER A 53 -18.57 -10.47 -2.24
C SER A 53 -17.64 -11.68 -2.15
N LYS A 54 -16.98 -11.85 -0.99
CA LYS A 54 -16.16 -13.04 -0.69
C LYS A 54 -16.91 -14.35 -0.79
N GLU A 55 -18.20 -14.37 -0.38
CA GLU A 55 -19.03 -15.54 -0.50
C GLU A 55 -19.29 -15.91 -1.96
N SER A 56 -19.52 -14.91 -2.82
CA SER A 56 -19.69 -15.11 -4.25
C SER A 56 -18.41 -15.64 -4.90
N GLN A 57 -17.25 -15.15 -4.49
CA GLN A 57 -15.95 -15.67 -4.93
C GLN A 57 -15.80 -17.16 -4.60
N LEU A 58 -16.13 -17.56 -3.37
CA LEU A 58 -16.06 -18.95 -2.94
C LEU A 58 -17.01 -19.85 -3.74
N LEU A 59 -18.22 -19.39 -4.01
CA LEU A 59 -19.20 -20.14 -4.82
C LEU A 59 -18.69 -20.35 -6.25
N VAL A 60 -18.15 -19.32 -6.89
CA VAL A 60 -17.59 -19.42 -8.25
C VAL A 60 -16.38 -20.35 -8.26
N TYR A 61 -15.52 -20.27 -7.27
CA TYR A 61 -14.39 -21.19 -7.13
C TYR A 61 -14.88 -22.65 -7.00
N GLN A 62 -15.84 -22.93 -6.12
CA GLN A 62 -16.41 -24.27 -5.89
C GLN A 62 -17.18 -24.80 -7.12
N SER A 63 -17.72 -23.93 -7.98
CA SER A 63 -18.41 -24.34 -9.20
C SER A 63 -17.50 -24.93 -10.28
N GLY A 64 -16.19 -24.76 -10.14
CA GLY A 64 -15.18 -25.17 -11.12
C GLY A 64 -15.05 -24.23 -12.32
N LEU A 65 -15.85 -23.15 -12.41
CA LEU A 65 -15.82 -22.19 -13.53
C LEU A 65 -14.42 -21.58 -13.72
N PHE A 66 -13.71 -21.38 -12.63
CA PHE A 66 -12.33 -20.87 -12.69
C PHE A 66 -11.42 -21.76 -13.56
N GLY A 67 -11.36 -23.07 -13.25
CA GLY A 67 -10.55 -24.02 -13.99
C GLY A 67 -10.93 -24.10 -15.47
N GLU A 68 -12.23 -24.03 -15.77
CA GLU A 68 -12.75 -23.98 -17.13
C GLU A 68 -12.26 -22.74 -17.86
N ILE A 69 -12.41 -21.55 -17.28
CA ILE A 69 -11.94 -20.29 -17.90
C ILE A 69 -10.41 -20.29 -18.07
N ALA A 70 -9.67 -20.61 -17.00
CA ALA A 70 -8.22 -20.64 -17.05
C ALA A 70 -7.66 -21.59 -18.13
N SER A 71 -8.29 -22.76 -18.29
CA SER A 71 -7.91 -23.74 -19.31
C SER A 71 -8.36 -23.38 -20.73
N SER A 72 -9.37 -22.53 -20.87
CA SER A 72 -9.91 -22.10 -22.15
C SER A 72 -9.17 -20.94 -22.78
N ILE A 73 -8.20 -20.31 -22.08
CA ILE A 73 -7.46 -19.18 -22.62
C ILE A 73 -6.40 -19.66 -23.59
N ASN A 74 -6.52 -19.23 -24.86
CA ASN A 74 -5.51 -19.40 -25.89
C ASN A 74 -5.02 -18.03 -26.36
N LEU A 75 -3.92 -17.55 -25.77
CA LEU A 75 -3.40 -16.20 -26.02
C LEU A 75 -3.00 -15.98 -27.49
N SER A 76 -2.71 -17.03 -28.25
CA SER A 76 -2.32 -16.93 -29.65
C SER A 76 -3.48 -16.97 -30.64
N GLN A 77 -4.65 -17.49 -30.23
CA GLN A 77 -5.77 -17.74 -31.15
C GLN A 77 -7.08 -17.05 -30.75
N ASP A 78 -7.32 -16.84 -29.45
CA ASP A 78 -8.56 -16.20 -28.99
C ASP A 78 -8.65 -14.75 -29.47
N PRO A 79 -9.87 -14.25 -29.80
CA PRO A 79 -10.08 -12.82 -30.00
C PRO A 79 -9.65 -12.01 -28.77
N ILE A 80 -9.16 -10.81 -28.99
CA ILE A 80 -8.69 -9.92 -27.90
C ILE A 80 -9.82 -9.65 -26.88
N GLU A 81 -11.08 -9.53 -27.34
CA GLU A 81 -12.24 -9.35 -26.47
C GLU A 81 -12.46 -10.51 -25.52
N ASP A 82 -12.32 -11.73 -26.02
CA ASP A 82 -12.50 -12.92 -25.22
C ASP A 82 -11.42 -13.03 -24.15
N ILE A 83 -10.17 -12.70 -24.53
CA ILE A 83 -9.03 -12.64 -23.59
C ILE A 83 -9.31 -11.59 -22.49
N ASP A 84 -9.75 -10.38 -22.87
CA ASP A 84 -10.00 -9.28 -21.93
C ASP A 84 -11.03 -9.66 -20.87
N VAL A 85 -12.18 -10.20 -21.29
CA VAL A 85 -13.24 -10.59 -20.34
C VAL A 85 -12.79 -11.73 -19.43
N LYS A 86 -12.08 -12.72 -19.97
CA LYS A 86 -11.54 -13.84 -19.17
C LYS A 86 -10.53 -13.34 -18.15
N ILE A 87 -9.61 -12.46 -18.55
CA ILE A 87 -8.60 -11.90 -17.65
C ILE A 87 -9.23 -10.98 -16.60
N PHE A 88 -10.22 -10.16 -16.99
CA PHE A 88 -10.98 -9.38 -16.02
C PHE A 88 -11.63 -10.28 -14.96
N PHE A 89 -12.32 -11.35 -15.38
CA PHE A 89 -12.91 -12.31 -14.45
C PHE A 89 -11.86 -12.95 -13.52
N LEU A 90 -10.74 -13.42 -14.05
CA LEU A 90 -9.68 -14.02 -13.25
C LEU A 90 -9.06 -13.02 -12.27
N SER A 91 -8.90 -11.75 -12.66
CA SER A 91 -8.36 -10.71 -11.77
C SER A 91 -9.27 -10.42 -10.58
N GLN A 92 -10.61 -10.48 -10.77
CA GLN A 92 -11.57 -10.30 -9.68
C GLN A 92 -11.57 -11.49 -8.70
N LEU A 93 -11.33 -12.71 -9.18
CA LEU A 93 -11.08 -13.85 -8.31
C LEU A 93 -9.79 -13.70 -7.52
N SER A 94 -8.79 -12.97 -8.06
CA SER A 94 -7.52 -12.74 -7.40
C SER A 94 -7.61 -11.90 -6.12
N VAL A 95 -8.73 -11.29 -5.78
CA VAL A 95 -8.93 -10.49 -4.54
C VAL A 95 -9.23 -11.36 -3.32
N SER A 96 -9.40 -12.68 -3.47
CA SER A 96 -9.93 -13.53 -2.41
C SER A 96 -8.88 -14.25 -1.58
N SER A 97 -9.20 -14.48 -0.29
CA SER A 97 -8.45 -15.35 0.62
C SER A 97 -8.36 -16.83 0.20
N ILE A 98 -8.93 -17.20 -0.95
CA ILE A 98 -8.84 -18.54 -1.53
C ILE A 98 -7.38 -18.90 -1.84
N TYR A 99 -6.56 -17.89 -2.19
CA TYR A 99 -5.13 -18.08 -2.54
C TYR A 99 -4.29 -18.65 -1.41
N GLU A 100 -4.56 -18.25 -0.19
CA GLU A 100 -3.83 -18.72 0.98
C GLU A 100 -4.00 -20.23 1.19
N ASN A 101 -5.10 -20.78 0.69
CA ASN A 101 -5.50 -22.16 0.89
C ASN A 101 -5.29 -23.07 -0.33
N ASP A 102 -5.14 -22.51 -1.55
CA ASP A 102 -4.91 -23.28 -2.77
C ASP A 102 -3.73 -22.76 -3.58
N ILE A 103 -2.56 -23.27 -3.25
CA ILE A 103 -1.29 -22.92 -3.90
C ILE A 103 -1.33 -23.23 -5.40
N MET A 104 -1.94 -24.34 -5.81
CA MET A 104 -1.98 -24.74 -7.23
C MET A 104 -2.81 -23.76 -8.06
N PHE A 105 -3.93 -23.32 -7.51
CA PHE A 105 -4.77 -22.28 -8.09
C PHE A 105 -3.99 -20.98 -8.30
N SER A 106 -3.32 -20.52 -7.27
CA SER A 106 -2.56 -19.27 -7.31
C SER A 106 -1.38 -19.33 -8.27
N LEU A 107 -0.67 -20.46 -8.36
CA LEU A 107 0.40 -20.67 -9.33
C LEU A 107 -0.12 -20.66 -10.77
N GLN A 108 -1.29 -21.24 -11.03
CA GLN A 108 -1.92 -21.22 -12.35
C GLN A 108 -2.28 -19.78 -12.75
N LEU A 109 -2.86 -18.99 -11.85
CA LEU A 109 -3.14 -17.57 -12.10
C LEU A 109 -1.88 -16.77 -12.38
N GLN A 110 -0.89 -16.91 -11.51
CA GLN A 110 0.39 -16.22 -11.66
C GLN A 110 1.01 -16.52 -13.05
N LYS A 111 0.97 -17.78 -13.48
CA LYS A 111 1.46 -18.17 -14.79
C LYS A 111 0.68 -17.48 -15.91
N ILE A 112 -0.64 -17.49 -15.89
CA ILE A 112 -1.48 -16.85 -16.92
C ILE A 112 -1.12 -15.37 -17.06
N TYR A 113 -1.01 -14.65 -15.93
CA TYR A 113 -0.69 -13.23 -15.96
C TYR A 113 0.73 -12.96 -16.48
N PHE A 114 1.71 -13.79 -16.14
CA PHE A 114 3.06 -13.68 -16.69
C PHE A 114 3.08 -13.96 -18.19
N ASP A 115 2.35 -14.96 -18.67
CA ASP A 115 2.25 -15.28 -20.10
C ASP A 115 1.67 -14.09 -20.90
N ILE A 116 0.66 -13.39 -20.36
CA ILE A 116 0.10 -12.18 -20.99
C ILE A 116 1.12 -11.05 -21.06
N ILE A 117 1.86 -10.83 -20.00
CA ILE A 117 2.88 -9.79 -19.93
C ILE A 117 3.99 -10.08 -20.95
N LEU A 118 4.41 -11.33 -21.07
CA LEU A 118 5.43 -11.75 -22.06
C LEU A 118 4.96 -11.60 -23.50
N LEU A 119 3.69 -11.90 -23.76
CA LEU A 119 3.11 -11.86 -25.11
C LEU A 119 2.55 -10.48 -25.48
N ARG A 120 2.81 -9.46 -24.66
CA ARG A 120 2.29 -8.09 -24.87
C ARG A 120 2.52 -7.59 -26.30
N GLU A 121 3.74 -7.68 -26.81
CA GLU A 121 4.08 -7.17 -28.13
C GLU A 121 3.36 -7.96 -29.23
N GLU A 122 3.22 -9.28 -29.05
CA GLU A 122 2.46 -10.14 -29.98
C GLU A 122 0.97 -9.78 -29.97
N LEU A 123 0.38 -9.52 -28.79
CA LEU A 123 -1.00 -9.10 -28.66
C LEU A 123 -1.26 -7.75 -29.33
N LEU A 124 -0.31 -6.80 -29.23
CA LEU A 124 -0.38 -5.51 -29.91
C LEU A 124 -0.34 -5.65 -31.44
N LEU A 125 0.46 -6.57 -31.96
CA LEU A 125 0.57 -6.81 -33.40
C LEU A 125 -0.67 -7.48 -34.01
N ARG A 126 -1.47 -8.20 -33.21
CA ARG A 126 -2.68 -8.88 -33.66
C ARG A 126 -3.84 -7.94 -33.95
N ASP A 127 -3.91 -6.82 -33.26
CA ASP A 127 -4.92 -5.80 -33.49
C ASP A 127 -4.35 -4.41 -33.18
N GLU A 128 -3.74 -3.79 -34.20
CA GLU A 128 -3.10 -2.47 -34.08
C GLU A 128 -4.07 -1.34 -33.67
N HIS A 129 -5.39 -1.55 -33.82
CA HIS A 129 -6.41 -0.57 -33.49
C HIS A 129 -6.96 -0.75 -32.07
N ARG A 130 -6.54 -1.79 -31.37
CA ARG A 130 -7.10 -2.11 -30.06
C ARG A 130 -6.17 -1.77 -28.94
N ASP A 131 -6.71 -1.09 -27.96
CA ASP A 131 -6.00 -0.78 -26.72
C ASP A 131 -6.00 -2.00 -25.80
N ILE A 132 -4.86 -2.70 -25.69
CA ILE A 132 -4.66 -3.81 -24.76
C ILE A 132 -4.35 -3.35 -23.32
N THR A 133 -4.39 -2.04 -23.05
CA THR A 133 -4.08 -1.48 -21.73
C THR A 133 -4.94 -2.10 -20.64
N TYR A 134 -6.22 -2.42 -20.93
CA TYR A 134 -7.11 -3.06 -19.97
C TYR A 134 -6.69 -4.49 -19.63
N ILE A 135 -6.26 -5.29 -20.60
CA ILE A 135 -5.77 -6.66 -20.38
C ILE A 135 -4.51 -6.62 -19.51
N LEU A 136 -3.58 -5.72 -19.83
CA LEU A 136 -2.36 -5.52 -19.04
C LEU A 136 -2.68 -5.04 -17.62
N ASN A 137 -3.58 -4.07 -17.49
CA ASN A 137 -4.02 -3.57 -16.19
C ASN A 137 -4.63 -4.68 -15.34
N ASN A 138 -5.56 -5.45 -15.88
CA ASN A 138 -6.21 -6.55 -15.16
C ASN A 138 -5.21 -7.64 -14.79
N SER A 139 -4.25 -7.94 -15.67
CA SER A 139 -3.17 -8.90 -15.38
C SER A 139 -2.24 -8.41 -14.26
N LEU A 140 -1.85 -7.15 -14.28
CA LEU A 140 -1.04 -6.54 -13.23
C LEU A 140 -1.79 -6.47 -11.90
N TRP A 141 -3.09 -6.16 -11.90
CA TRP A 141 -3.91 -6.23 -10.69
C TRP A 141 -4.01 -7.65 -10.16
N GLY A 142 -4.21 -8.64 -11.04
CA GLY A 142 -4.16 -10.05 -10.67
C GLY A 142 -2.84 -10.41 -9.98
N LEU A 143 -1.70 -10.03 -10.58
CA LEU A 143 -0.38 -10.22 -9.98
C LEU A 143 -0.20 -9.45 -8.66
N ALA A 144 -0.70 -8.21 -8.56
CA ALA A 144 -0.63 -7.43 -7.33
C ALA A 144 -1.36 -8.14 -6.18
N ASN A 145 -2.51 -8.74 -6.46
CA ASN A 145 -3.26 -9.50 -5.47
C ASN A 145 -2.53 -10.79 -5.06
N VAL A 146 -1.96 -11.53 -6.03
CA VAL A 146 -1.19 -12.76 -5.77
C VAL A 146 0.14 -12.44 -5.04
N SER A 147 0.75 -11.28 -5.30
CA SER A 147 2.03 -10.89 -4.66
C SER A 147 1.89 -10.61 -3.16
N PHE A 148 0.66 -10.42 -2.65
CA PHE A 148 0.38 -10.29 -1.22
C PHE A 148 0.51 -11.61 -0.45
N CYS A 149 0.58 -12.76 -1.15
CA CYS A 149 0.73 -14.07 -0.53
C CYS A 149 2.16 -14.29 -0.04
N GLU A 150 2.33 -14.61 1.24
CA GLU A 150 3.65 -14.81 1.89
C GLU A 150 4.32 -16.15 1.53
N ASN A 151 3.86 -16.85 0.49
CA ASN A 151 4.41 -18.14 0.09
C ASN A 151 5.69 -17.98 -0.73
N ASP A 152 6.78 -18.55 -0.26
CA ASP A 152 8.11 -18.47 -0.87
C ASP A 152 8.15 -18.92 -2.35
N THR A 153 7.28 -19.86 -2.75
CA THR A 153 7.19 -20.32 -4.14
C THR A 153 6.70 -19.21 -5.07
N PHE A 154 5.69 -18.44 -4.63
CA PHE A 154 5.19 -17.31 -5.41
C PHE A 154 6.23 -16.22 -5.54
N ILE A 155 6.86 -15.84 -4.44
CA ILE A 155 7.88 -14.81 -4.43
C ILE A 155 9.07 -15.20 -5.32
N ASN A 156 9.53 -16.45 -5.23
CA ASN A 156 10.59 -16.95 -6.11
C ASN A 156 10.19 -16.93 -7.61
N ASN A 157 8.93 -17.16 -7.95
CA ASN A 157 8.46 -17.04 -9.33
C ASN A 157 8.49 -15.58 -9.80
N PHE A 158 8.07 -14.61 -8.98
CA PHE A 158 8.19 -13.19 -9.30
C PHE A 158 9.65 -12.78 -9.56
N ILE A 159 10.59 -13.27 -8.73
CA ILE A 159 12.02 -13.00 -8.87
C ILE A 159 12.57 -13.67 -10.15
N LYS A 160 12.23 -14.93 -10.41
CA LYS A 160 12.68 -15.66 -11.63
C LYS A 160 12.14 -15.04 -12.91
N PHE A 161 10.92 -14.51 -12.88
CA PHE A 161 10.32 -13.80 -14.00
C PHE A 161 10.92 -12.41 -14.20
N ASP A 162 11.63 -11.90 -13.19
CA ASP A 162 12.20 -10.54 -13.16
C ASP A 162 11.15 -9.45 -13.41
N ILE A 163 10.02 -9.58 -12.72
CA ILE A 163 8.88 -8.65 -12.85
C ILE A 163 9.27 -7.20 -12.59
N ILE A 164 10.22 -6.97 -11.70
CA ILE A 164 10.68 -5.62 -11.34
C ILE A 164 11.34 -4.96 -12.55
N SER A 165 12.29 -5.65 -13.21
CA SER A 165 12.92 -5.14 -14.43
C SER A 165 11.90 -4.94 -15.55
N TYR A 166 10.91 -5.83 -15.69
CA TYR A 166 9.83 -5.64 -16.64
C TYR A 166 9.04 -4.34 -16.35
N ILE A 167 8.62 -4.12 -15.11
CA ILE A 167 7.86 -2.92 -14.70
C ILE A 167 8.69 -1.65 -14.97
N ILE A 168 9.95 -1.62 -14.56
CA ILE A 168 10.85 -0.47 -14.74
C ILE A 168 11.04 -0.19 -16.24
N ASN A 169 11.35 -1.21 -17.04
CA ASN A 169 11.64 -1.08 -18.47
C ASN A 169 10.41 -0.77 -19.31
N SER A 170 9.19 -1.13 -18.84
CA SER A 170 7.96 -0.76 -19.54
C SER A 170 7.77 0.75 -19.63
N ASN A 171 8.41 1.50 -18.72
CA ASN A 171 8.38 2.97 -18.63
C ASN A 171 6.99 3.57 -18.88
N SER A 172 5.94 2.85 -18.47
CA SER A 172 4.58 3.30 -18.63
C SER A 172 4.31 4.51 -17.75
N LYS A 173 3.77 5.58 -18.33
CA LYS A 173 3.28 6.75 -17.59
C LYS A 173 1.76 6.70 -17.39
N SER A 174 1.11 5.66 -17.85
CA SER A 174 -0.32 5.45 -17.63
C SER A 174 -0.59 5.10 -16.16
N GLN A 175 -1.39 5.91 -15.48
CA GLN A 175 -1.77 5.67 -14.08
C GLN A 175 -2.46 4.32 -13.89
N VAL A 176 -3.19 3.85 -14.92
CA VAL A 176 -3.85 2.55 -14.94
C VAL A 176 -2.86 1.40 -14.79
N VAL A 177 -1.66 1.53 -15.37
CA VAL A 177 -0.57 0.55 -15.27
C VAL A 177 0.30 0.78 -14.04
N LEU A 178 0.57 2.04 -13.69
CA LEU A 178 1.44 2.40 -12.57
C LEU A 178 0.91 1.92 -11.21
N ASN A 179 -0.38 2.07 -10.96
CA ASN A 179 -0.99 1.66 -9.68
C ASN A 179 -0.73 0.19 -9.34
N PRO A 180 -1.12 -0.80 -10.18
CA PRO A 180 -0.86 -2.20 -9.86
C PRO A 180 0.63 -2.53 -9.87
N SER A 181 1.43 -1.87 -10.71
CA SER A 181 2.89 -2.06 -10.75
C SER A 181 3.54 -1.67 -9.43
N LEU A 182 3.22 -0.51 -8.89
CA LEU A 182 3.73 -0.06 -7.60
C LEU A 182 3.23 -0.94 -6.44
N LYS A 183 2.01 -1.47 -6.54
CA LYS A 183 1.50 -2.45 -5.56
C LYS A 183 2.27 -3.77 -5.59
N ILE A 184 2.59 -4.29 -6.77
CA ILE A 184 3.45 -5.48 -6.90
C ILE A 184 4.80 -5.22 -6.23
N ILE A 185 5.45 -4.10 -6.57
CA ILE A 185 6.72 -3.71 -5.97
C ILE A 185 6.62 -3.65 -4.44
N GLY A 186 5.63 -2.92 -3.91
CA GLY A 186 5.44 -2.77 -2.47
C GLY A 186 5.19 -4.09 -1.75
N ASN A 187 4.35 -4.97 -2.31
CA ASN A 187 4.08 -6.29 -1.75
C ASN A 187 5.34 -7.17 -1.74
N LEU A 188 6.14 -7.14 -2.82
CA LEU A 188 7.39 -7.90 -2.87
C LEU A 188 8.42 -7.37 -1.88
N LEU A 189 8.49 -6.06 -1.68
CA LEU A 189 9.38 -5.42 -0.72
C LEU A 189 8.93 -5.59 0.75
N SER A 190 7.68 -5.97 1.01
CA SER A 190 7.19 -6.29 2.37
C SER A 190 7.49 -7.72 2.81
N ASN A 191 8.19 -8.51 1.98
CA ASN A 191 8.52 -9.90 2.25
C ASN A 191 9.81 -10.04 3.08
N LYS A 192 10.26 -11.29 3.26
CA LYS A 192 11.49 -11.62 3.99
C LYS A 192 12.70 -10.90 3.40
N GLU A 193 13.60 -10.48 4.25
CA GLU A 193 14.82 -9.74 3.88
C GLU A 193 15.61 -10.41 2.74
N GLU A 194 15.72 -11.75 2.74
CA GLU A 194 16.41 -12.50 1.69
C GLU A 194 15.83 -12.29 0.28
N PHE A 195 14.51 -12.02 0.16
CA PHE A 195 13.85 -11.70 -1.10
C PHE A 195 13.99 -10.21 -1.43
N VAL A 196 13.83 -9.36 -0.43
CA VAL A 196 13.99 -7.90 -0.58
C VAL A 196 15.38 -7.56 -1.09
N ASN A 197 16.43 -8.17 -0.53
CA ASN A 197 17.82 -7.97 -0.96
C ASN A 197 18.10 -8.42 -2.41
N LYS A 198 17.30 -9.32 -2.98
CA LYS A 198 17.42 -9.72 -4.41
C LYS A 198 16.71 -8.74 -5.35
N ILE A 199 15.79 -7.93 -4.83
CA ILE A 199 14.94 -7.01 -5.60
C ILE A 199 15.51 -5.59 -5.59
N ILE A 200 16.14 -5.18 -4.48
CA ILE A 200 16.69 -3.83 -4.32
C ILE A 200 17.80 -3.59 -5.34
N SER A 201 17.62 -2.54 -6.14
CA SER A 201 18.60 -2.07 -7.10
C SER A 201 18.56 -0.54 -7.22
N PRO A 202 19.62 0.12 -7.75
CA PRO A 202 19.60 1.54 -8.04
C PRO A 202 18.47 1.95 -8.98
N GLU A 203 18.14 1.12 -9.97
CA GLU A 203 17.09 1.34 -10.94
C GLU A 203 15.71 1.35 -10.26
N LEU A 204 15.50 0.48 -9.28
CA LEU A 204 14.27 0.46 -8.50
C LEU A 204 14.10 1.75 -7.68
N PHE A 205 15.16 2.24 -7.01
CA PHE A 205 15.10 3.51 -6.30
C PHE A 205 14.78 4.67 -7.23
N HIS A 206 15.45 4.77 -8.37
CA HIS A 206 15.18 5.82 -9.35
C HIS A 206 13.74 5.76 -9.85
N TYR A 207 13.24 4.56 -10.15
CA TYR A 207 11.85 4.37 -10.58
C TYR A 207 10.84 4.83 -9.51
N LEU A 208 11.03 4.46 -8.25
CA LEU A 208 10.15 4.86 -7.15
C LEU A 208 10.19 6.38 -6.95
N ILE A 209 11.40 6.97 -6.87
CA ILE A 209 11.58 8.42 -6.69
C ILE A 209 10.94 9.19 -7.84
N GLU A 210 11.16 8.77 -9.10
CA GLU A 210 10.56 9.42 -10.25
C GLU A 210 9.03 9.43 -10.16
N ASN A 211 8.42 8.30 -9.81
CA ASN A 211 6.95 8.22 -9.71
C ASN A 211 6.39 9.00 -8.53
N ILE A 212 7.10 9.08 -7.40
CA ILE A 212 6.72 9.88 -6.23
C ILE A 212 6.81 11.37 -6.54
N CYS A 213 7.90 11.81 -7.18
CA CYS A 213 8.18 13.24 -7.44
C CYS A 213 7.53 13.78 -8.71
N TYR A 214 7.10 12.92 -9.65
CA TYR A 214 6.55 13.38 -10.92
C TYR A 214 5.26 14.19 -10.72
N LYS A 215 5.26 15.44 -11.19
CA LYS A 215 4.18 16.41 -10.92
C LYS A 215 2.81 15.95 -11.43
N ASN A 216 2.78 15.25 -12.58
CA ASN A 216 1.52 14.83 -13.21
C ASN A 216 0.96 13.53 -12.61
N ASN A 217 1.70 12.83 -11.75
CA ASN A 217 1.14 11.69 -11.05
C ASN A 217 0.13 12.17 -9.99
N ASP A 218 -0.99 11.46 -9.91
CA ASP A 218 -2.01 11.75 -8.91
C ASP A 218 -1.54 11.37 -7.49
N ILE A 219 -2.33 11.76 -6.50
CA ILE A 219 -2.05 11.52 -5.09
C ILE A 219 -1.93 10.02 -4.81
N SER A 220 -2.72 9.17 -5.47
CA SER A 220 -2.72 7.72 -5.23
C SER A 220 -1.40 7.08 -5.69
N ILE A 221 -0.86 7.46 -6.84
CA ILE A 221 0.43 7.00 -7.34
C ILE A 221 1.55 7.38 -6.39
N LYS A 222 1.59 8.65 -5.95
CA LYS A 222 2.59 9.14 -5.00
C LYS A 222 2.53 8.38 -3.66
N SER A 223 1.33 8.20 -3.15
CA SER A 223 1.10 7.50 -1.88
C SER A 223 1.53 6.03 -1.96
N ILE A 224 1.14 5.31 -3.02
CA ILE A 224 1.54 3.91 -3.21
C ILE A 224 3.06 3.80 -3.42
N GLY A 225 3.66 4.74 -4.15
CA GLY A 225 5.12 4.80 -4.33
C GLY A 225 5.86 5.00 -3.00
N LEU A 226 5.39 5.92 -2.14
CA LEU A 226 5.92 6.13 -0.80
C LEU A 226 5.78 4.87 0.07
N TRP A 227 4.59 4.25 0.07
CA TRP A 227 4.37 2.99 0.78
C TRP A 227 5.30 1.88 0.29
N ALA A 228 5.47 1.72 -1.03
CA ALA A 228 6.38 0.73 -1.58
C ALA A 228 7.83 1.02 -1.14
N MET A 229 8.25 2.30 -1.15
CA MET A 229 9.57 2.71 -0.69
C MET A 229 9.78 2.43 0.80
N SER A 230 8.78 2.66 1.65
CA SER A 230 8.90 2.42 3.10
C SER A 230 9.16 0.95 3.44
N ASN A 231 8.68 0.02 2.61
CA ASN A 231 8.88 -1.41 2.79
C ASN A 231 10.34 -1.86 2.52
N ILE A 232 11.17 -1.00 1.89
CA ILE A 232 12.60 -1.26 1.75
C ILE A 232 13.30 -1.20 3.11
N PHE A 233 12.84 -0.32 4.01
CA PHE A 233 13.57 0.02 5.23
C PHE A 233 13.14 -0.86 6.42
N SER A 234 13.58 -2.11 6.41
CA SER A 234 13.32 -3.10 7.46
C SER A 234 14.57 -3.53 8.24
N ASP A 235 15.76 -3.18 7.74
CA ASP A 235 17.06 -3.59 8.29
C ASP A 235 18.10 -2.44 8.25
N GLU A 236 19.05 -2.44 9.20
CA GLU A 236 20.12 -1.43 9.31
C GLU A 236 20.99 -1.35 8.07
N ASN A 237 21.19 -2.45 7.34
CA ASN A 237 21.98 -2.48 6.10
C ASN A 237 21.41 -1.57 5.01
N GLN A 238 20.13 -1.23 5.10
CA GLN A 238 19.42 -0.39 4.13
C GLN A 238 19.52 1.11 4.47
N GLN A 239 19.98 1.46 5.67
CA GLN A 239 20.19 2.85 6.11
C GLN A 239 20.99 3.69 5.12
N LYS A 240 22.00 3.11 4.48
CA LYS A 240 22.84 3.80 3.47
C LYS A 240 22.03 4.44 2.33
N TYR A 241 20.92 3.82 1.93
CA TYR A 241 20.09 4.31 0.84
C TYR A 241 19.32 5.59 1.21
N ILE A 242 19.01 5.81 2.49
CA ILE A 242 18.36 7.04 2.98
C ILE A 242 19.19 8.25 2.56
N PHE A 243 20.52 8.17 2.76
CA PHE A 243 21.45 9.27 2.49
C PHE A 243 21.91 9.30 1.04
N GLN A 244 22.12 8.13 0.42
CA GLN A 244 22.54 8.01 -0.97
C GLN A 244 21.55 8.69 -1.93
N TYR A 245 20.25 8.58 -1.63
CA TYR A 245 19.18 9.14 -2.47
C TYR A 245 18.54 10.40 -1.89
N ASN A 246 19.10 10.99 -0.81
CA ASN A 246 18.56 12.17 -0.13
C ASN A 246 17.04 12.06 0.17
N LEU A 247 16.59 10.89 0.62
CA LEU A 247 15.16 10.62 0.80
C LEU A 247 14.46 11.57 1.78
N PRO A 248 15.09 12.02 2.90
CA PRO A 248 14.43 12.99 3.79
C PRO A 248 14.11 14.33 3.13
N ASP A 249 14.94 14.82 2.19
CA ASP A 249 14.65 16.05 1.43
C ASP A 249 13.41 15.84 0.55
N ILE A 250 13.27 14.67 -0.09
CA ILE A 250 12.09 14.31 -0.88
C ILE A 250 10.82 14.32 -0.01
N LEU A 251 10.89 13.78 1.22
CA LEU A 251 9.75 13.78 2.14
C LEU A 251 9.36 15.21 2.54
N ASN A 252 10.35 16.07 2.83
CA ASN A 252 10.12 17.46 3.16
C ASN A 252 9.48 18.22 1.99
N ASP A 253 10.02 18.07 0.78
CA ASP A 253 9.49 18.70 -0.43
C ASP A 253 8.05 18.27 -0.71
N LEU A 254 7.73 16.99 -0.51
CA LEU A 254 6.36 16.48 -0.66
C LEU A 254 5.43 17.06 0.40
N PHE A 255 5.86 17.16 1.65
CA PHE A 255 5.07 17.76 2.72
C PHE A 255 4.74 19.23 2.45
N GLU A 256 5.70 20.01 1.93
CA GLU A 256 5.52 21.43 1.58
C GLU A 256 4.53 21.64 0.41
N LEU A 257 4.23 20.60 -0.39
CA LEU A 257 3.14 20.67 -1.39
C LEU A 257 1.74 20.77 -0.78
N ASN A 258 1.63 20.55 0.53
CA ASN A 258 0.43 20.73 1.33
C ASN A 258 -0.82 20.04 0.76
N PHE A 259 -0.74 18.73 0.58
CA PHE A 259 -1.86 17.91 0.12
C PHE A 259 -3.08 18.00 1.05
N PRO A 260 -4.30 17.70 0.55
CA PRO A 260 -5.50 17.66 1.38
C PRO A 260 -5.32 16.78 2.63
N PRO A 261 -5.92 17.16 3.78
CA PRO A 261 -5.74 16.42 5.03
C PRO A 261 -6.17 14.95 4.99
N ASP A 262 -7.08 14.59 4.10
CA ASP A 262 -7.56 13.23 3.87
C ASP A 262 -6.65 12.40 2.94
N SER A 263 -5.63 13.04 2.31
CA SER A 263 -4.67 12.31 1.49
C SER A 263 -3.80 11.37 2.32
N GLU A 264 -3.42 10.23 1.74
CA GLU A 264 -2.54 9.26 2.40
C GLU A 264 -1.07 9.69 2.39
N ILE A 265 -0.67 10.71 1.59
CA ILE A 265 0.73 11.11 1.44
C ILE A 265 1.38 11.45 2.76
N ASP A 266 0.77 12.34 3.56
CA ASP A 266 1.36 12.77 4.83
C ASP A 266 1.41 11.62 5.86
N LYS A 267 0.49 10.64 5.76
CA LYS A 267 0.57 9.41 6.54
C LYS A 267 1.79 8.59 6.16
N GLU A 268 2.03 8.41 4.87
CA GLU A 268 3.19 7.66 4.38
C GLU A 268 4.50 8.40 4.70
N ILE A 269 4.53 9.73 4.65
CA ILE A 269 5.68 10.54 5.10
C ILE A 269 5.97 10.27 6.58
N ALA A 270 4.96 10.37 7.46
CA ALA A 270 5.13 10.12 8.89
C ALA A 270 5.65 8.69 9.16
N PHE A 271 5.09 7.71 8.45
CA PHE A 271 5.52 6.32 8.57
C PHE A 271 6.97 6.13 8.13
N GLN A 272 7.38 6.71 7.00
CA GLN A 272 8.77 6.63 6.53
C GLN A 272 9.76 7.29 7.49
N ILE A 273 9.42 8.46 8.05
CA ILE A 273 10.27 9.10 9.07
C ILE A 273 10.50 8.15 10.24
N GLY A 274 9.43 7.50 10.72
CA GLY A 274 9.51 6.49 11.78
C GLY A 274 10.47 5.36 11.40
N LYS A 275 10.34 4.81 10.18
CA LYS A 275 11.22 3.76 9.67
C LYS A 275 12.68 4.19 9.57
N TYR A 276 12.95 5.40 9.08
CA TYR A 276 14.33 5.90 9.01
C TYR A 276 14.98 6.00 10.39
N ILE A 277 14.24 6.49 11.39
CA ILE A 277 14.72 6.57 12.78
C ILE A 277 14.93 5.17 13.36
N GLU A 278 14.00 4.25 13.12
CA GLU A 278 14.04 2.87 13.63
C GLU A 278 15.34 2.17 13.21
N ILE A 279 15.65 2.15 11.91
CA ILE A 279 16.80 1.43 11.36
C ILE A 279 18.13 2.20 11.46
N SER A 280 18.10 3.49 11.82
CA SER A 280 19.29 4.31 11.89
C SER A 280 20.08 4.08 13.19
N ASN A 281 21.39 3.90 13.06
CA ASN A 281 22.29 3.99 14.19
C ASN A 281 22.41 5.45 14.69
N ASP A 282 23.10 5.67 15.79
CA ASP A 282 23.18 7.00 16.41
C ASP A 282 23.80 8.06 15.50
N GLU A 283 24.88 7.73 14.78
CA GLU A 283 25.52 8.65 13.83
C GLU A 283 24.57 9.07 12.71
N ALA A 284 23.80 8.12 12.19
CA ALA A 284 22.80 8.38 11.17
C ALA A 284 21.65 9.25 11.68
N VAL A 285 21.21 9.04 12.91
CA VAL A 285 20.21 9.92 13.55
C VAL A 285 20.72 11.34 13.68
N VAL A 286 21.99 11.53 14.07
CA VAL A 286 22.61 12.86 14.08
C VAL A 286 22.60 13.52 12.69
N VAL A 287 22.86 12.76 11.63
CA VAL A 287 22.77 13.26 10.25
C VAL A 287 21.35 13.63 9.87
N LEU A 288 20.34 12.79 10.21
CA LEU A 288 18.92 13.08 9.99
C LEU A 288 18.52 14.40 10.65
N ILE A 289 19.02 14.67 11.85
CA ILE A 289 18.73 15.89 12.59
C ILE A 289 19.49 17.09 12.01
N LYS A 290 20.84 17.01 11.91
CA LYS A 290 21.69 18.17 11.58
C LYS A 290 21.62 18.57 10.12
N LYS A 291 21.53 17.60 9.20
CA LYS A 291 21.54 17.86 7.77
C LYS A 291 20.13 18.01 7.18
N TYR A 292 19.20 17.16 7.62
CA TYR A 292 17.88 17.08 7.01
C TYR A 292 16.75 17.70 7.86
N ASP A 293 17.10 18.21 9.04
CA ASP A 293 16.14 18.88 9.96
C ASP A 293 14.84 18.11 10.21
N ILE A 294 14.98 16.78 10.40
CA ILE A 294 13.84 15.89 10.57
C ILE A 294 12.95 16.29 11.76
N CYS A 295 13.53 16.89 12.80
CA CYS A 295 12.81 17.37 13.97
C CYS A 295 11.84 18.51 13.62
N SER A 296 12.21 19.43 12.74
CA SER A 296 11.32 20.49 12.27
C SER A 296 10.19 19.92 11.40
N LEU A 297 10.48 18.93 10.56
CA LEU A 297 9.43 18.27 9.76
C LEU A 297 8.42 17.56 10.67
N GLN A 298 8.87 16.80 11.68
CA GLN A 298 7.99 16.15 12.66
C GLN A 298 7.12 17.19 13.41
N LYS A 299 7.71 18.33 13.81
CA LYS A 299 6.96 19.41 14.48
C LYS A 299 5.89 19.99 13.59
N LYS A 300 6.22 20.37 12.34
CA LYS A 300 5.25 20.89 11.36
C LYS A 300 4.09 19.91 11.11
N MET A 301 4.40 18.62 11.01
CA MET A 301 3.39 17.60 10.84
C MET A 301 2.48 17.48 12.06
N LEU A 302 3.06 17.50 13.27
CA LEU A 302 2.28 17.46 14.51
C LEU A 302 1.38 18.69 14.65
N GLU A 303 1.88 19.89 14.33
CA GLU A 303 1.08 21.13 14.30
C GLU A 303 -0.09 21.01 13.32
N LYS A 304 0.14 20.42 12.13
CA LYS A 304 -0.90 20.25 11.10
C LYS A 304 -2.03 19.30 11.51
N TYR A 305 -1.75 18.27 12.31
CA TYR A 305 -2.73 17.20 12.57
C TYR A 305 -3.27 17.15 14.02
N SER A 306 -2.62 17.80 14.96
CA SER A 306 -3.02 17.75 16.37
C SER A 306 -4.27 18.55 16.72
N TYR A 307 -4.69 19.49 15.88
CA TYR A 307 -5.80 20.40 16.22
C TYR A 307 -7.21 19.76 16.14
N ASN A 308 -7.35 18.60 15.50
CA ASN A 308 -8.65 17.95 15.31
C ASN A 308 -8.58 16.42 15.49
N LEU A 309 -8.40 15.98 16.72
CA LEU A 309 -8.37 14.55 17.08
C LEU A 309 -9.77 13.91 17.16
N LYS A 310 -10.79 14.51 16.51
CA LYS A 310 -12.08 13.87 16.21
C LYS A 310 -12.13 13.31 14.80
N ASN A 311 -11.16 13.68 13.94
CA ASN A 311 -11.05 13.17 12.58
C ASN A 311 -10.12 11.96 12.55
N MET A 312 -10.60 10.83 12.03
CA MET A 312 -9.85 9.56 11.95
C MET A 312 -8.51 9.70 11.21
N CYS A 313 -8.48 10.46 10.11
CA CYS A 313 -7.25 10.69 9.34
C CYS A 313 -6.22 11.48 10.16
N HIS A 314 -6.65 12.45 10.95
CA HIS A 314 -5.78 13.22 11.84
C HIS A 314 -5.24 12.38 12.99
N ILE A 315 -6.09 11.57 13.62
CA ILE A 315 -5.70 10.65 14.70
C ILE A 315 -4.58 9.71 14.21
N TYR A 316 -4.77 9.10 13.05
CA TYR A 316 -3.80 8.15 12.51
C TYR A 316 -2.45 8.81 12.25
N LYS A 317 -2.44 9.98 11.61
CA LYS A 317 -1.22 10.74 11.32
C LYS A 317 -0.54 11.21 12.59
N CYS A 318 -1.31 11.76 13.52
CA CYS A 318 -0.80 12.18 14.82
C CYS A 318 -0.14 11.00 15.57
N HIS A 319 -0.80 9.84 15.59
CA HIS A 319 -0.25 8.63 16.20
C HIS A 319 1.11 8.23 15.59
N LEU A 320 1.24 8.21 14.25
CA LEU A 320 2.50 7.88 13.58
C LEU A 320 3.60 8.90 13.90
N ILE A 321 3.27 10.18 13.94
CA ILE A 321 4.22 11.23 14.29
C ILE A 321 4.68 11.06 15.74
N MET A 322 3.76 10.85 16.69
CA MET A 322 4.11 10.62 18.09
C MET A 322 4.99 9.39 18.27
N THR A 323 4.71 8.31 17.56
CA THR A 323 5.56 7.10 17.52
C THR A 323 6.98 7.43 17.05
N SER A 324 7.11 8.23 16.00
CA SER A 324 8.44 8.63 15.48
C SER A 324 9.18 9.58 16.43
N LEU A 325 8.46 10.44 17.16
CA LEU A 325 9.04 11.31 18.19
C LEU A 325 9.61 10.50 19.36
N ILE A 326 8.86 9.53 19.88
CA ILE A 326 9.40 8.60 20.89
C ILE A 326 10.63 7.87 20.35
N GLY A 327 10.54 7.36 19.13
CA GLY A 327 11.64 6.63 18.50
C GLY A 327 12.94 7.42 18.45
N ILE A 328 12.89 8.75 18.19
CA ILE A 328 14.09 9.58 18.11
C ILE A 328 14.62 9.97 19.49
N VAL A 329 13.76 10.38 20.44
CA VAL A 329 14.20 10.80 21.77
C VAL A 329 14.69 9.64 22.64
N SER A 330 14.21 8.42 22.38
CA SER A 330 14.64 7.19 23.09
C SER A 330 15.99 6.62 22.61
N LYS A 331 16.61 7.19 21.56
CA LYS A 331 17.95 6.78 21.15
C LYS A 331 18.98 7.13 22.25
N ASN A 332 19.76 6.13 22.66
CA ASN A 332 20.68 6.25 23.82
C ASN A 332 21.98 7.05 23.56
N GLY A 333 22.15 7.65 22.37
CA GLY A 333 23.37 8.31 21.95
C GLY A 333 23.30 9.83 21.86
N GLU A 334 24.20 10.40 21.04
CA GLU A 334 24.21 11.83 20.73
C GLU A 334 22.94 12.26 19.99
N GLY A 335 22.41 11.38 19.11
CA GLY A 335 21.21 11.65 18.32
C GLY A 335 19.97 11.91 19.18
N GLY A 336 19.72 11.07 20.18
CA GLY A 336 18.60 11.25 21.10
C GLY A 336 18.72 12.51 21.95
N LYS A 337 19.91 12.78 22.50
CA LYS A 337 20.22 14.00 23.26
C LYS A 337 19.99 15.26 22.43
N LEU A 338 20.49 15.25 21.19
CA LEU A 338 20.33 16.36 20.24
C LEU A 338 18.85 16.59 19.88
N ALA A 339 18.07 15.53 19.68
CA ALA A 339 16.64 15.63 19.43
C ALA A 339 15.91 16.30 20.60
N VAL A 340 16.20 15.88 21.83
CA VAL A 340 15.65 16.47 23.06
C VAL A 340 15.99 17.96 23.20
N GLU A 341 17.27 18.32 22.95
CA GLU A 341 17.70 19.72 22.97
C GLU A 341 16.93 20.58 21.95
N ILE A 342 16.80 20.09 20.72
CA ILE A 342 16.08 20.80 19.66
C ILE A 342 14.59 20.93 19.99
N PHE A 343 13.95 19.88 20.47
CA PHE A 343 12.55 19.89 20.82
C PHE A 343 12.24 20.88 21.96
N ASN A 344 13.06 20.89 22.99
CA ASN A 344 12.95 21.88 24.06
C ASN A 344 13.10 23.32 23.57
N LYS A 345 14.09 23.56 22.68
CA LYS A 345 14.36 24.88 22.12
C LYS A 345 13.26 25.38 21.19
N ASN A 346 12.62 24.47 20.45
CA ASN A 346 11.65 24.79 19.40
C ASN A 346 10.19 24.78 19.88
N GLY A 347 9.91 24.63 21.19
CA GLY A 347 8.56 24.65 21.75
C GLY A 347 7.75 23.36 21.42
N MET A 348 8.43 22.23 21.27
CA MET A 348 7.75 20.94 21.09
C MET A 348 7.01 20.52 22.37
N THR A 349 7.55 20.87 23.55
CA THR A 349 6.91 20.63 24.84
C THR A 349 5.51 21.21 24.88
N ASP A 350 5.35 22.50 24.59
CA ASP A 350 4.03 23.16 24.56
C ASP A 350 3.08 22.54 23.51
N LEU A 351 3.66 22.05 22.41
CA LEU A 351 2.86 21.40 21.36
C LEU A 351 2.34 20.05 21.83
N ILE A 352 3.16 19.24 22.48
CA ILE A 352 2.75 17.93 23.03
C ILE A 352 1.72 18.11 24.15
N GLU A 353 1.89 19.07 25.04
CA GLU A 353 0.87 19.41 26.06
C GLU A 353 -0.48 19.74 25.43
N ARG A 354 -0.48 20.52 24.34
CA ARG A 354 -1.70 20.80 23.59
C ARG A 354 -2.31 19.54 22.94
N VAL A 355 -1.49 18.61 22.46
CA VAL A 355 -1.96 17.32 21.93
C VAL A 355 -2.67 16.53 23.02
N ILE A 356 -2.04 16.39 24.20
CA ILE A 356 -2.62 15.70 25.37
C ILE A 356 -3.96 16.34 25.77
N LEU A 357 -4.03 17.67 25.81
CA LEU A 357 -5.27 18.37 26.12
C LEU A 357 -6.37 18.08 25.08
N GLN A 358 -6.03 17.93 23.79
CA GLN A 358 -6.98 17.55 22.75
C GLN A 358 -7.47 16.11 22.90
N CYS A 359 -6.65 15.22 23.46
CA CYS A 359 -7.01 13.81 23.70
C CYS A 359 -8.15 13.68 24.73
N SER A 360 -8.32 14.65 25.65
CA SER A 360 -9.40 14.65 26.66
C SER A 360 -10.79 14.91 26.06
N ASN A 361 -10.92 15.25 24.78
CA ASN A 361 -12.22 15.46 24.14
C ASN A 361 -12.98 14.14 23.95
N PRO A 362 -14.31 14.11 24.18
CA PRO A 362 -15.09 12.89 24.03
C PRO A 362 -15.10 12.39 22.57
N ILE A 363 -14.94 11.07 22.41
CA ILE A 363 -14.92 10.36 21.13
C ILE A 363 -15.89 9.18 21.22
N ASP A 364 -16.87 9.13 20.32
CA ASP A 364 -17.92 8.11 20.32
C ASP A 364 -17.46 6.76 19.74
N ASN A 365 -16.45 6.76 18.87
CA ASN A 365 -15.95 5.54 18.21
C ASN A 365 -14.88 4.87 19.07
N GLU A 366 -15.11 3.63 19.50
CA GLU A 366 -14.23 2.87 20.40
C GLU A 366 -12.81 2.66 19.83
N TYR A 367 -12.69 2.40 18.52
CA TYR A 367 -11.39 2.26 17.88
C TYR A 367 -10.60 3.57 17.88
N MET A 368 -11.26 4.68 17.56
CA MET A 368 -10.63 6.01 17.59
C MET A 368 -10.23 6.40 19.02
N LYS A 369 -11.08 6.08 19.99
CA LYS A 369 -10.82 6.33 21.42
C LYS A 369 -9.53 5.63 21.85
N LYS A 370 -9.38 4.34 21.55
CA LYS A 370 -8.15 3.60 21.85
C LYS A 370 -6.91 4.24 21.23
N LYS A 371 -6.99 4.70 19.97
CA LYS A 371 -5.85 5.37 19.32
C LYS A 371 -5.51 6.72 19.97
N VAL A 372 -6.50 7.46 20.41
CA VAL A 372 -6.29 8.73 21.13
C VAL A 372 -5.69 8.49 22.51
N GLU A 373 -6.11 7.47 23.24
CA GLU A 373 -5.48 7.04 24.50
C GLU A 373 -4.00 6.63 24.29
N GLU A 374 -3.67 5.99 23.17
CA GLU A 374 -2.28 5.69 22.81
C GLU A 374 -1.46 6.97 22.55
N ILE A 375 -2.04 7.97 21.86
CA ILE A 375 -1.40 9.29 21.62
C ILE A 375 -1.15 10.03 22.95
N GLU A 376 -2.15 10.08 23.82
CA GLU A 376 -2.07 10.71 25.14
C GLU A 376 -0.91 10.10 25.94
N LYS A 377 -0.89 8.78 26.08
CA LYS A 377 0.17 8.05 26.78
C LYS A 377 1.56 8.30 26.18
N MET A 378 1.68 8.34 24.85
CA MET A 378 2.95 8.67 24.19
C MET A 378 3.39 10.10 24.53
N GLY A 379 2.45 11.06 24.56
CA GLY A 379 2.74 12.43 24.95
C GLY A 379 3.25 12.54 26.38
N GLU A 380 2.59 11.88 27.33
CA GLU A 380 3.02 11.80 28.73
C GLU A 380 4.43 11.24 28.86
N ILE A 381 4.74 10.12 28.19
CA ILE A 381 6.08 9.51 28.20
C ILE A 381 7.12 10.50 27.66
N ILE A 382 6.84 11.19 26.55
CA ILE A 382 7.80 12.15 25.97
C ILE A 382 8.05 13.31 26.95
N LEU A 383 7.01 13.84 27.58
CA LEU A 383 7.15 14.95 28.53
C LEU A 383 7.89 14.50 29.79
N ASP A 384 7.47 13.42 30.41
CA ASP A 384 7.97 13.00 31.72
C ASP A 384 9.41 12.45 31.67
N GLU A 385 9.71 11.63 30.64
CA GLU A 385 11.00 10.94 30.55
C GLU A 385 12.07 11.74 29.81
N TYR A 386 11.69 12.56 28.82
CA TYR A 386 12.64 13.18 27.91
C TYR A 386 12.64 14.71 27.89
N LEU A 387 11.50 15.37 28.07
CA LEU A 387 11.36 16.83 27.91
C LEU A 387 11.13 17.59 29.23
N SER A 388 10.96 16.90 30.36
CA SER A 388 10.77 17.57 31.66
C SER A 388 12.00 18.38 32.06
N SER A 389 11.76 19.58 32.60
CA SER A 389 12.84 20.50 33.00
C SER A 389 13.64 20.03 34.23
N ASP A 390 13.13 19.03 34.97
CA ASP A 390 13.73 18.58 36.23
C ASP A 390 14.87 17.56 36.08
N THR A 391 15.10 17.02 34.89
CA THR A 391 16.22 16.09 34.63
C THR A 391 17.57 16.78 34.35
N ARG A 392 17.64 18.12 34.44
CA ARG A 392 18.84 18.91 34.09
C ARG A 392 19.78 19.28 35.25
N THR A 393 19.50 18.86 36.49
CA THR A 393 20.39 19.00 37.62
C THR A 393 21.02 17.67 38.00
N ILE A 394 21.67 16.99 37.04
CA ILE A 394 22.71 16.01 37.40
C ILE A 394 24.05 16.73 37.28
N SER A 395 24.36 17.38 38.40
CA SER A 395 25.66 17.54 39.06
C SER A 395 26.87 17.82 38.16
N ASN A 396 27.18 19.12 38.02
CA ASN A 396 28.57 19.59 38.08
C ASN A 396 29.00 19.83 39.54
N ASP A 397 28.74 18.90 40.44
CA ASP A 397 29.24 18.97 41.82
C ASP A 397 29.96 17.67 42.19
N ASP A 398 31.10 17.41 41.53
CA ASP A 398 32.14 16.52 42.07
C ASP A 398 33.51 16.96 41.50
N ASN A 399 33.88 18.19 41.81
CA ASN A 399 35.28 18.61 41.77
C ASN A 399 35.46 19.81 42.69
N GLU A 400 35.48 19.52 43.98
CA GLU A 400 36.30 20.30 44.93
C GLU A 400 36.54 19.40 46.17
N ASP A 401 37.80 19.35 46.53
CA ASP A 401 38.43 18.79 47.74
C ASP A 401 38.99 17.36 47.66
N ILE A 402 40.22 17.19 47.30
CA ILE A 402 41.46 17.02 48.12
C ILE A 402 42.64 16.73 47.22
#